data_306f750b913d1b09e586a67f6eb13b19
#
_entry.id   306f750b913d1b09e586a67f6eb13b19
#
_cell.length_a   1.000
_cell.length_b   1.000
_cell.length_c   1.000
_cell.angle_alpha   90.00
_cell.angle_beta   90.00
_cell.angle_gamma   90.00
#
_symmetry.space_group_name_H-M   'P 1'
#
loop_
_entity.id
_entity.type
_entity.pdbx_description
1 polymer ?
#
loop_
_entity_poly.entity_id
_entity_poly.type
_entity_poly.pdbx_seq_one_letter_code
_entity_poly.pdbx_strand_id
1 'polypeptide(L)'
;RLKEDMSVDDYKGVAVSRIIGDFQNHIYNNTGWDRMAGNNHRIQSCDIYNTGSGGIFLSGGSKVNLINGNNVVENCKIHDYNLRNKFLWAGINVNGCGNIVSHNEVYNAEFQGIYVYGNEHIFEYNNIHDVTTNSDDTSPWYIGRDPSNRGNIVRYNYFHHTGNANRMNMGIYCDDASTDITVYGNVFYDLKVNHGILFSNGGWDLKMKNNIIIEPLSNSYVISAAFYTWAKPQAAEFYGKNGILRKRLTESIKFDQPPYSTRYPSLLPYLDVIVEGKEWQGMRSRGNEFSGNVIIGGPEQPVKLMGGEFATTTENNNFSTKEDPGFVDMKKGNFMLKSNSIVFEKIPGFEPIP
;
A
#
# COMPACT_ATOMS: atom_id res chain seq x y z
N ARG A 1 -15.96 -3.14 -24.55
CA ARG A 1 -15.98 -3.53 -25.97
C ARG A 1 -15.31 -2.44 -26.79
N LEU A 2 -14.28 -2.80 -27.53
CA LEU A 2 -13.66 -1.94 -28.51
C LEU A 2 -14.67 -1.78 -29.65
N LYS A 3 -14.79 -0.58 -30.21
CA LYS A 3 -15.72 -0.34 -31.31
C LYS A 3 -15.25 -1.10 -32.56
N GLU A 4 -16.16 -1.71 -33.30
CA GLU A 4 -15.87 -2.52 -34.48
C GLU A 4 -15.28 -1.70 -35.66
N ASP A 5 -15.33 -0.38 -35.58
CA ASP A 5 -14.87 0.57 -36.60
C ASP A 5 -13.47 1.14 -36.35
N MET A 6 -12.76 0.69 -35.32
CA MET A 6 -11.40 1.13 -35.02
C MET A 6 -10.36 0.33 -35.80
N SER A 7 -9.40 1.01 -36.40
CA SER A 7 -8.24 0.38 -37.04
C SER A 7 -7.30 -0.33 -36.05
N VAL A 8 -6.48 -1.24 -36.54
CA VAL A 8 -5.44 -1.90 -35.69
C VAL A 8 -4.46 -0.88 -35.08
N ASP A 9 -4.24 0.24 -35.76
CA ASP A 9 -3.36 1.31 -35.28
C ASP A 9 -4.06 2.19 -34.24
N ASP A 10 -5.37 2.38 -34.35
CA ASP A 10 -6.19 2.99 -33.28
C ASP A 10 -6.19 2.11 -32.02
N TYR A 11 -6.20 0.79 -32.19
CA TYR A 11 -6.04 -0.17 -31.10
C TYR A 11 -4.66 -0.10 -30.46
N LYS A 12 -3.59 0.01 -31.22
CA LYS A 12 -2.24 0.19 -30.70
C LYS A 12 -2.09 1.50 -29.97
N GLY A 13 -2.61 2.60 -30.52
CA GLY A 13 -2.61 3.91 -29.89
C GLY A 13 -3.43 3.96 -28.61
N VAL A 14 -4.60 3.32 -28.59
CA VAL A 14 -5.51 3.31 -27.43
C VAL A 14 -5.17 2.20 -26.42
N ALA A 15 -4.76 1.03 -26.87
CA ALA A 15 -4.47 -0.08 -25.96
C ALA A 15 -3.06 -0.01 -25.37
N VAL A 16 -2.04 0.37 -26.14
CA VAL A 16 -0.67 0.50 -25.63
C VAL A 16 -0.45 1.82 -24.91
N SER A 17 -1.02 2.93 -25.38
CA SER A 17 -0.98 4.19 -24.62
C SER A 17 -1.93 4.19 -23.43
N ARG A 18 -3.03 3.43 -23.42
CA ARG A 18 -3.83 3.21 -22.21
C ARG A 18 -3.24 2.19 -21.26
N ILE A 19 -2.57 1.15 -21.70
CA ILE A 19 -1.94 0.18 -20.80
C ILE A 19 -0.60 0.71 -20.27
N ILE A 20 0.23 1.33 -21.05
CA ILE A 20 1.51 1.92 -20.61
C ILE A 20 1.33 3.40 -20.26
N GLY A 21 0.56 4.16 -21.00
CA GLY A 21 0.23 5.53 -20.69
C GLY A 21 -0.81 5.67 -19.60
N ASP A 22 -1.77 4.74 -19.41
CA ASP A 22 -2.67 4.74 -18.25
C ASP A 22 -2.01 4.17 -17.00
N PHE A 23 -0.99 3.36 -17.08
CA PHE A 23 -0.19 3.05 -15.89
C PHE A 23 0.65 4.27 -15.48
N GLN A 24 1.30 4.95 -16.40
CA GLN A 24 1.94 6.23 -16.13
C GLN A 24 0.93 7.37 -16.00
N ASN A 25 -0.10 7.44 -16.83
CA ASN A 25 -1.18 8.42 -16.76
C ASN A 25 -2.21 8.11 -15.68
N HIS A 26 -2.40 6.87 -15.27
CA HIS A 26 -3.20 6.49 -14.12
C HIS A 26 -2.58 6.99 -12.83
N ILE A 27 -1.28 7.04 -12.79
CA ILE A 27 -0.52 7.62 -11.69
C ILE A 27 -0.51 9.15 -11.78
N TYR A 28 -0.40 9.71 -12.97
CA TYR A 28 -0.11 11.15 -13.18
C TYR A 28 -1.21 11.94 -13.88
N ASN A 29 -2.01 11.35 -14.75
CA ASN A 29 -3.11 11.99 -15.46
C ASN A 29 -4.46 11.45 -15.03
N ASN A 30 -5.24 12.24 -14.49
CA ASN A 30 -6.47 12.09 -13.78
C ASN A 30 -7.70 11.55 -14.57
N THR A 31 -7.52 10.83 -15.64
CA THR A 31 -8.62 10.43 -16.52
C THR A 31 -9.53 9.31 -15.98
N GLY A 32 -9.16 8.70 -14.85
CA GLY A 32 -9.91 7.58 -14.28
C GLY A 32 -10.58 7.83 -12.92
N TRP A 33 -10.29 8.96 -12.28
CA TRP A 33 -10.67 9.20 -10.88
C TRP A 33 -12.13 9.49 -10.65
N ASP A 34 -12.77 10.15 -11.63
CA ASP A 34 -14.15 10.56 -11.57
C ASP A 34 -15.09 9.61 -12.31
N ARG A 35 -14.58 8.47 -12.74
CA ARG A 35 -15.47 7.44 -13.24
C ARG A 35 -16.26 6.91 -12.06
N MET A 36 -17.46 7.39 -11.92
CA MET A 36 -18.45 6.85 -11.02
C MET A 36 -18.77 5.41 -11.46
N ALA A 37 -17.93 4.46 -11.03
CA ALA A 37 -18.33 3.09 -11.03
C ALA A 37 -19.51 2.95 -10.06
N GLY A 38 -20.33 1.92 -10.22
CA GLY A 38 -21.47 1.69 -9.33
C GLY A 38 -21.03 1.53 -7.88
N ASN A 39 -21.98 1.65 -6.98
CA ASN A 39 -21.78 1.52 -5.54
C ASN A 39 -22.52 0.29 -5.00
N ASN A 40 -22.09 -0.21 -3.84
CA ASN A 40 -22.70 -1.32 -3.12
C ASN A 40 -22.73 -2.65 -3.90
N HIS A 41 -21.78 -2.85 -4.82
CA HIS A 41 -21.60 -4.12 -5.50
C HIS A 41 -20.77 -5.07 -4.64
N ARG A 42 -21.04 -6.38 -4.79
CA ARG A 42 -20.34 -7.41 -4.06
C ARG A 42 -19.88 -8.53 -4.98
N ILE A 43 -18.61 -8.89 -4.89
CA ILE A 43 -18.02 -10.11 -5.44
C ILE A 43 -17.73 -10.99 -4.23
N GLN A 44 -18.41 -12.13 -4.14
CA GLN A 44 -18.37 -12.96 -2.94
C GLN A 44 -18.27 -14.43 -3.28
N SER A 45 -17.43 -15.16 -2.52
CA SER A 45 -17.30 -16.62 -2.60
C SER A 45 -17.02 -17.13 -4.01
N CYS A 46 -16.14 -16.40 -4.73
CA CYS A 46 -15.73 -16.74 -6.09
C CYS A 46 -14.33 -17.35 -6.09
N ASP A 47 -14.10 -18.26 -7.04
CA ASP A 47 -12.77 -18.77 -7.37
C ASP A 47 -12.36 -18.21 -8.74
N ILE A 48 -11.32 -17.36 -8.76
CA ILE A 48 -10.89 -16.59 -9.94
C ILE A 48 -9.43 -16.93 -10.24
N TYR A 49 -9.21 -17.63 -11.32
CA TYR A 49 -7.90 -18.17 -11.63
C TYR A 49 -7.62 -18.28 -13.13
N ASN A 50 -6.38 -18.60 -13.48
CA ASN A 50 -5.90 -18.75 -14.85
C ASN A 50 -6.17 -17.52 -15.72
N THR A 51 -6.02 -16.31 -15.13
CA THR A 51 -6.24 -15.07 -15.86
C THR A 51 -4.97 -14.62 -16.58
N GLY A 52 -5.11 -14.06 -17.77
CA GLY A 52 -3.97 -13.56 -18.55
C GLY A 52 -3.35 -12.29 -17.98
N SER A 53 -4.11 -11.54 -17.17
CA SER A 53 -3.72 -10.31 -16.50
C SER A 53 -4.12 -10.39 -15.01
N GLY A 54 -4.49 -9.27 -14.35
CA GLY A 54 -4.96 -9.32 -12.96
C GLY A 54 -6.26 -10.12 -12.78
N GLY A 55 -6.61 -10.38 -11.51
CA GLY A 55 -7.82 -11.13 -11.17
C GLY A 55 -9.07 -10.25 -11.15
N ILE A 56 -9.15 -9.29 -10.21
CA ILE A 56 -10.32 -8.43 -10.00
C ILE A 56 -9.92 -6.96 -10.18
N PHE A 57 -10.79 -6.18 -10.79
CA PHE A 57 -10.70 -4.73 -10.80
C PHE A 57 -11.92 -4.13 -10.08
N LEU A 58 -11.69 -3.62 -8.87
CA LEU A 58 -12.70 -3.01 -8.02
C LEU A 58 -12.57 -1.49 -8.08
N SER A 59 -13.65 -0.80 -8.41
CA SER A 59 -13.70 0.66 -8.40
C SER A 59 -15.06 1.13 -7.90
N GLY A 60 -15.17 2.37 -7.50
CA GLY A 60 -16.43 3.01 -7.08
C GLY A 60 -16.24 3.97 -5.94
N GLY A 61 -17.29 4.74 -5.67
CA GLY A 61 -17.22 5.91 -4.82
C GLY A 61 -16.59 7.11 -5.54
N SER A 62 -16.50 8.23 -4.85
CA SER A 62 -15.90 9.46 -5.39
C SER A 62 -14.68 9.86 -4.57
N LYS A 63 -13.50 9.70 -5.16
CA LYS A 63 -12.25 10.18 -4.54
C LYS A 63 -12.28 11.69 -4.32
N VAL A 64 -12.79 12.46 -5.29
CA VAL A 64 -12.84 13.94 -5.21
C VAL A 64 -13.71 14.43 -4.06
N ASN A 65 -14.85 13.76 -3.84
CA ASN A 65 -15.83 14.15 -2.83
C ASN A 65 -15.75 13.33 -1.55
N LEU A 66 -14.82 12.37 -1.47
CA LEU A 66 -14.67 11.40 -0.37
C LEU A 66 -15.99 10.69 -0.04
N ILE A 67 -16.70 10.24 -1.09
CA ILE A 67 -17.95 9.48 -0.96
C ILE A 67 -17.64 8.00 -1.18
N ASN A 68 -17.98 7.17 -0.20
CA ASN A 68 -17.70 5.74 -0.22
C ASN A 68 -18.51 5.02 -1.30
N GLY A 69 -17.84 4.15 -2.05
CA GLY A 69 -18.46 3.24 -3.01
C GLY A 69 -19.10 2.04 -2.33
N ASN A 70 -18.56 1.62 -1.20
CA ASN A 70 -19.00 0.43 -0.46
C ASN A 70 -19.04 -0.84 -1.32
N ASN A 71 -18.21 -0.91 -2.36
CA ASN A 71 -18.06 -2.14 -3.12
C ASN A 71 -17.16 -3.09 -2.34
N VAL A 72 -17.47 -4.38 -2.39
CA VAL A 72 -16.84 -5.40 -1.56
C VAL A 72 -16.36 -6.57 -2.42
N VAL A 73 -15.13 -7.00 -2.18
CA VAL A 73 -14.61 -8.30 -2.58
C VAL A 73 -14.38 -9.11 -1.31
N GLU A 74 -15.11 -10.21 -1.14
CA GLU A 74 -14.99 -10.99 0.08
C GLU A 74 -15.07 -12.49 -0.14
N ASN A 75 -14.36 -13.23 0.71
CA ASN A 75 -14.35 -14.68 0.75
C ASN A 75 -14.09 -15.30 -0.64
N CYS A 76 -13.22 -14.69 -1.43
CA CYS A 76 -12.81 -15.15 -2.75
C CYS A 76 -11.42 -15.77 -2.72
N LYS A 77 -11.16 -16.70 -3.66
CA LYS A 77 -9.81 -17.15 -4.01
C LYS A 77 -9.40 -16.50 -5.31
N ILE A 78 -8.24 -15.87 -5.32
CA ILE A 78 -7.67 -15.21 -6.51
C ILE A 78 -6.26 -15.74 -6.70
N HIS A 79 -6.05 -16.54 -7.72
CA HIS A 79 -4.76 -17.22 -7.90
C HIS A 79 -4.44 -17.52 -9.36
N ASP A 80 -3.19 -17.89 -9.62
CA ASP A 80 -2.72 -18.20 -10.99
C ASP A 80 -3.10 -17.09 -11.98
N TYR A 81 -2.94 -15.84 -11.57
CA TYR A 81 -3.18 -14.67 -12.42
C TYR A 81 -1.87 -14.19 -13.07
N ASN A 82 -1.96 -13.22 -13.99
CA ASN A 82 -0.83 -12.68 -14.75
C ASN A 82 -0.11 -13.71 -15.62
N LEU A 83 -0.82 -14.66 -16.19
CA LEU A 83 -0.22 -15.71 -17.02
C LEU A 83 0.38 -15.17 -18.32
N ARG A 84 -0.11 -14.04 -18.82
CA ARG A 84 0.42 -13.35 -20.01
C ARG A 84 1.12 -12.05 -19.65
N ASN A 85 0.45 -11.15 -18.96
CA ASN A 85 1.02 -9.90 -18.47
C ASN A 85 1.60 -10.16 -17.07
N LYS A 86 2.90 -10.48 -17.03
CA LYS A 86 3.59 -10.92 -15.81
C LYS A 86 3.72 -9.83 -14.74
N PHE A 87 3.43 -8.57 -15.06
CA PHE A 87 3.55 -7.42 -14.18
C PHE A 87 2.49 -6.36 -14.52
N LEU A 88 2.40 -5.30 -13.73
CA LEU A 88 1.48 -4.16 -13.81
C LEU A 88 0.05 -4.41 -13.32
N TRP A 89 -0.38 -5.65 -13.13
CA TRP A 89 -1.72 -5.98 -12.65
C TRP A 89 -1.64 -6.87 -11.42
N ALA A 90 -2.34 -6.49 -10.36
CA ALA A 90 -2.42 -7.28 -9.15
C ALA A 90 -3.55 -8.33 -9.21
N GLY A 91 -3.52 -9.26 -8.28
CA GLY A 91 -4.65 -10.15 -8.07
C GLY A 91 -5.95 -9.38 -7.83
N ILE A 92 -5.89 -8.34 -6.99
CA ILE A 92 -6.99 -7.41 -6.78
C ILE A 92 -6.48 -5.98 -6.96
N ASN A 93 -7.05 -5.25 -7.92
CA ASN A 93 -6.78 -3.83 -8.14
C ASN A 93 -7.95 -3.02 -7.58
N VAL A 94 -7.66 -2.06 -6.69
CA VAL A 94 -8.69 -1.27 -6.00
C VAL A 94 -8.52 0.21 -6.32
N ASN A 95 -9.60 0.88 -6.68
CA ASN A 95 -9.64 2.30 -7.00
C ASN A 95 -10.88 3.00 -6.41
N GLY A 96 -10.91 4.32 -6.43
CA GLY A 96 -12.04 5.13 -5.99
C GLY A 96 -11.98 5.53 -4.52
N CYS A 97 -13.05 5.30 -3.78
CA CYS A 97 -13.15 5.67 -2.36
C CYS A 97 -14.00 4.66 -1.58
N GLY A 98 -13.53 4.27 -0.39
CA GLY A 98 -14.29 3.51 0.58
C GLY A 98 -14.77 2.14 0.11
N ASN A 99 -13.93 1.39 -0.59
CA ASN A 99 -14.20 0.00 -0.97
C ASN A 99 -13.51 -0.97 -0.01
N ILE A 100 -13.99 -2.20 0.07
CA ILE A 100 -13.56 -3.19 1.06
C ILE A 100 -13.07 -4.47 0.37
N VAL A 101 -11.90 -4.94 0.79
CA VAL A 101 -11.32 -6.23 0.39
C VAL A 101 -11.12 -7.06 1.65
N SER A 102 -11.93 -8.09 1.85
CA SER A 102 -11.93 -8.83 3.10
C SER A 102 -12.05 -10.34 2.96
N HIS A 103 -11.39 -11.10 3.83
CA HIS A 103 -11.48 -12.57 3.90
C HIS A 103 -11.12 -13.28 2.58
N ASN A 104 -10.26 -12.70 1.75
CA ASN A 104 -9.84 -13.32 0.50
C ASN A 104 -8.52 -14.07 0.68
N GLU A 105 -8.32 -15.08 -0.15
CA GLU A 105 -7.03 -15.74 -0.34
C GLU A 105 -6.46 -15.33 -1.70
N VAL A 106 -5.25 -14.68 -1.71
CA VAL A 106 -4.60 -14.18 -2.92
C VAL A 106 -3.22 -14.80 -3.03
N TYR A 107 -2.99 -15.62 -4.07
CA TYR A 107 -1.76 -16.42 -4.11
C TYR A 107 -1.32 -16.84 -5.51
N ASN A 108 -0.13 -17.45 -5.55
CA ASN A 108 0.49 -18.08 -6.72
C ASN A 108 0.60 -17.15 -7.93
N ALA A 109 1.37 -16.06 -7.78
CA ALA A 109 1.66 -15.12 -8.86
C ALA A 109 3.05 -14.49 -8.75
N GLU A 110 3.60 -14.13 -9.89
CA GLU A 110 4.93 -13.53 -9.96
C GLU A 110 4.94 -12.05 -9.54
N PHE A 111 3.79 -11.38 -9.49
CA PHE A 111 3.65 -9.96 -9.19
C PHE A 111 2.73 -9.70 -7.99
N GLN A 112 2.21 -8.50 -7.84
CA GLN A 112 1.49 -7.98 -6.67
C GLN A 112 0.21 -8.76 -6.33
N GLY A 113 -0.06 -8.95 -5.04
CA GLY A 113 -1.34 -9.45 -4.56
C GLY A 113 -2.43 -8.39 -4.69
N ILE A 114 -2.24 -7.23 -4.09
CA ILE A 114 -3.18 -6.12 -4.06
C ILE A 114 -2.49 -4.83 -4.51
N TYR A 115 -3.09 -4.13 -5.48
CA TYR A 115 -2.69 -2.80 -5.92
C TYR A 115 -3.79 -1.78 -5.57
N VAL A 116 -3.39 -0.68 -4.94
CA VAL A 116 -4.32 0.29 -4.39
C VAL A 116 -4.13 1.66 -4.99
N TYR A 117 -5.24 2.29 -5.31
CA TYR A 117 -5.33 3.68 -5.69
C TYR A 117 -6.62 4.28 -5.13
N GLY A 118 -6.54 5.44 -4.47
CA GLY A 118 -7.73 6.09 -3.91
C GLY A 118 -7.72 6.18 -2.39
N ASN A 119 -8.90 6.38 -1.81
CA ASN A 119 -9.06 6.79 -0.44
C ASN A 119 -9.95 5.85 0.38
N GLU A 120 -9.66 5.77 1.69
CA GLU A 120 -10.56 5.17 2.70
C GLU A 120 -10.92 3.70 2.42
N HIS A 121 -10.06 2.98 1.68
CA HIS A 121 -10.24 1.56 1.48
C HIS A 121 -9.84 0.75 2.70
N ILE A 122 -10.53 -0.37 2.93
CA ILE A 122 -10.24 -1.30 4.02
C ILE A 122 -9.82 -2.64 3.42
N PHE A 123 -8.66 -3.13 3.85
CA PHE A 123 -8.10 -4.43 3.50
C PHE A 123 -7.94 -5.22 4.80
N GLU A 124 -8.81 -6.23 5.00
CA GLU A 124 -8.83 -6.94 6.28
C GLU A 124 -9.09 -8.43 6.15
N TYR A 125 -8.52 -9.21 7.06
CA TYR A 125 -8.69 -10.65 7.13
C TYR A 125 -8.31 -11.40 5.84
N ASN A 126 -7.45 -10.84 5.00
CA ASN A 126 -7.00 -11.51 3.80
C ASN A 126 -5.78 -12.38 4.12
N ASN A 127 -5.72 -13.53 3.46
CA ASN A 127 -4.56 -14.41 3.41
C ASN A 127 -3.81 -14.16 2.08
N ILE A 128 -2.58 -13.63 2.15
CA ILE A 128 -1.81 -13.25 0.96
C ILE A 128 -0.47 -13.97 1.01
N HIS A 129 -0.23 -14.86 0.04
CA HIS A 129 0.97 -15.67 0.03
C HIS A 129 1.39 -16.08 -1.39
N ASP A 130 2.65 -16.54 -1.52
CA ASP A 130 3.21 -17.00 -2.79
C ASP A 130 3.01 -15.99 -3.94
N VAL A 131 3.13 -14.69 -3.63
CA VAL A 131 3.10 -13.60 -4.61
C VAL A 131 4.44 -12.86 -4.65
N THR A 132 4.66 -12.00 -5.64
CA THR A 132 5.91 -11.26 -5.85
C THR A 132 7.16 -12.16 -5.98
N THR A 133 6.98 -13.35 -6.48
CA THR A 133 8.03 -14.39 -6.48
C THR A 133 9.12 -14.14 -7.52
N ASN A 134 8.83 -13.37 -8.59
CA ASN A 134 9.76 -13.16 -9.70
C ASN A 134 9.78 -11.73 -10.27
N SER A 135 9.47 -10.74 -9.46
CA SER A 135 9.41 -9.33 -9.87
C SER A 135 10.23 -8.45 -8.95
N ASP A 136 10.79 -7.37 -9.50
CA ASP A 136 11.45 -6.31 -8.75
C ASP A 136 10.50 -5.13 -8.51
N ASP A 137 10.87 -4.24 -7.57
CA ASP A 137 10.15 -3.00 -7.24
C ASP A 137 8.66 -3.24 -6.95
N THR A 138 8.41 -4.21 -6.08
CA THR A 138 7.06 -4.73 -5.88
C THR A 138 6.83 -5.25 -4.45
N SER A 139 5.56 -5.49 -4.12
CA SER A 139 5.12 -6.00 -2.81
C SER A 139 3.79 -6.74 -2.91
N PRO A 140 3.45 -7.59 -1.93
CA PRO A 140 2.13 -8.20 -1.82
C PRO A 140 0.99 -7.19 -1.74
N TRP A 141 1.22 -6.03 -1.09
CA TRP A 141 0.30 -4.91 -1.04
C TRP A 141 1.03 -3.61 -1.39
N TYR A 142 0.56 -2.94 -2.44
CA TYR A 142 1.20 -1.77 -3.02
C TYR A 142 0.24 -0.59 -3.17
N ILE A 143 0.72 0.60 -2.82
CA ILE A 143 0.10 1.89 -3.12
C ILE A 143 1.19 2.87 -3.54
N GLY A 144 0.91 3.72 -4.54
CA GLY A 144 1.95 4.65 -4.97
C GLY A 144 1.48 5.95 -5.57
N ARG A 145 2.39 6.90 -5.47
CA ARG A 145 2.61 8.09 -6.28
C ARG A 145 1.55 9.18 -6.19
N ASP A 146 0.75 9.19 -5.13
CA ASP A 146 -0.23 10.23 -4.97
C ASP A 146 -0.50 10.53 -3.49
N PRO A 147 -0.07 11.69 -2.98
CA PRO A 147 -0.28 12.07 -1.58
C PRO A 147 -1.75 12.29 -1.21
N SER A 148 -2.65 12.37 -2.20
CA SER A 148 -4.09 12.45 -1.95
C SER A 148 -4.75 11.09 -1.74
N ASN A 149 -4.04 9.97 -1.93
CA ASN A 149 -4.50 8.62 -1.60
C ASN A 149 -4.39 8.38 -0.08
N ARG A 150 -5.37 8.78 0.68
CA ARG A 150 -5.33 8.83 2.15
C ARG A 150 -6.42 8.00 2.82
N GLY A 151 -6.21 7.70 4.11
CA GLY A 151 -7.20 7.02 4.94
C GLY A 151 -7.31 5.52 4.69
N ASN A 152 -6.36 4.92 3.99
CA ASN A 152 -6.36 3.49 3.70
C ASN A 152 -5.91 2.68 4.93
N ILE A 153 -6.60 1.56 5.19
CA ILE A 153 -6.36 0.71 6.35
C ILE A 153 -6.06 -0.72 5.89
N VAL A 154 -4.91 -1.24 6.30
CA VAL A 154 -4.48 -2.62 6.10
C VAL A 154 -4.43 -3.29 7.46
N ARG A 155 -5.43 -4.13 7.80
CA ARG A 155 -5.52 -4.69 9.14
C ARG A 155 -5.93 -6.15 9.16
N TYR A 156 -5.44 -6.88 10.17
CA TYR A 156 -5.81 -8.27 10.44
C TYR A 156 -5.57 -9.22 9.27
N ASN A 157 -4.62 -8.86 8.38
CA ASN A 157 -4.25 -9.73 7.27
C ASN A 157 -3.10 -10.65 7.69
N TYR A 158 -3.01 -11.78 7.04
CA TYR A 158 -1.90 -12.69 7.12
C TYR A 158 -1.10 -12.65 5.82
N PHE A 159 0.12 -12.12 5.90
CA PHE A 159 1.09 -12.09 4.81
C PHE A 159 2.16 -13.14 5.09
N HIS A 160 2.31 -14.13 4.21
CA HIS A 160 3.31 -15.17 4.44
C HIS A 160 3.86 -15.78 3.15
N HIS A 161 5.05 -16.40 3.26
CA HIS A 161 5.71 -17.13 2.17
C HIS A 161 5.72 -16.36 0.85
N THR A 162 5.99 -15.05 0.89
CA THR A 162 5.95 -14.18 -0.28
C THR A 162 7.23 -13.39 -0.44
N GLY A 163 7.45 -12.88 -1.65
CA GLY A 163 8.66 -12.16 -2.02
C GLY A 163 9.78 -13.07 -2.54
N ASN A 164 10.89 -12.45 -2.88
CA ASN A 164 12.12 -13.11 -3.33
C ASN A 164 13.32 -12.31 -2.82
N ALA A 165 14.13 -12.92 -1.97
CA ALA A 165 15.28 -12.27 -1.33
C ALA A 165 16.34 -11.75 -2.32
N ASN A 166 16.36 -12.25 -3.55
CA ASN A 166 17.26 -11.80 -4.62
C ASN A 166 16.67 -10.68 -5.49
N ARG A 167 15.46 -10.21 -5.16
CA ARG A 167 14.74 -9.17 -5.87
C ARG A 167 14.48 -7.97 -4.95
N MET A 168 14.24 -6.81 -5.53
CA MET A 168 13.82 -5.62 -4.77
C MET A 168 12.36 -5.77 -4.36
N ASN A 169 12.13 -6.42 -3.21
CA ASN A 169 10.80 -6.67 -2.69
C ASN A 169 10.61 -6.07 -1.30
N MET A 170 9.39 -5.65 -1.04
CA MET A 170 8.87 -5.13 0.22
C MET A 170 7.64 -5.95 0.67
N GLY A 171 7.27 -5.86 1.94
CA GLY A 171 6.03 -6.46 2.44
C GLY A 171 4.81 -5.60 2.13
N ILE A 172 4.79 -4.39 2.65
CA ILE A 172 3.84 -3.32 2.30
C ILE A 172 4.65 -2.19 1.68
N TYR A 173 4.29 -1.78 0.48
CA TYR A 173 5.03 -0.74 -0.24
C TYR A 173 4.18 0.51 -0.43
N CYS A 174 4.53 1.55 0.30
CA CYS A 174 3.99 2.90 0.16
C CYS A 174 4.97 3.72 -0.67
N ASP A 175 4.79 3.66 -2.00
CA ASP A 175 5.71 4.24 -2.97
C ASP A 175 5.43 5.74 -3.21
N ASP A 176 6.46 6.45 -3.60
CA ASP A 176 6.49 7.85 -4.05
C ASP A 176 5.46 8.78 -3.39
N ALA A 177 5.75 9.21 -2.17
CA ALA A 177 4.92 10.17 -1.42
C ALA A 177 3.49 9.69 -1.09
N SER A 178 3.25 8.40 -0.99
CA SER A 178 2.00 7.87 -0.44
C SER A 178 1.86 8.25 1.03
N THR A 179 0.66 8.60 1.46
CA THR A 179 0.44 9.19 2.78
C THR A 179 -0.77 8.61 3.50
N ASP A 180 -0.76 8.71 4.84
CA ASP A 180 -1.88 8.37 5.72
C ASP A 180 -2.42 6.95 5.49
N ILE A 181 -1.52 5.99 5.61
CA ILE A 181 -1.84 4.56 5.57
C ILE A 181 -1.61 3.97 6.95
N THR A 182 -2.58 3.22 7.43
CA THR A 182 -2.50 2.51 8.72
C THR A 182 -2.35 1.01 8.47
N VAL A 183 -1.23 0.44 8.91
CA VAL A 183 -0.94 -1.00 8.91
C VAL A 183 -1.07 -1.50 10.34
N TYR A 184 -2.17 -2.19 10.65
CA TYR A 184 -2.56 -2.50 12.02
C TYR A 184 -2.97 -3.95 12.22
N GLY A 185 -2.44 -4.59 13.25
CA GLY A 185 -2.89 -5.93 13.66
C GLY A 185 -2.66 -7.02 12.59
N ASN A 186 -1.67 -6.87 11.72
CA ASN A 186 -1.35 -7.89 10.73
C ASN A 186 -0.30 -8.87 11.26
N VAL A 187 -0.27 -10.06 10.69
CA VAL A 187 0.80 -11.04 10.89
C VAL A 187 1.63 -11.11 9.62
N PHE A 188 2.95 -10.92 9.76
CA PHE A 188 3.94 -11.08 8.69
C PHE A 188 4.86 -12.25 9.05
N TYR A 189 4.83 -13.30 8.25
CA TYR A 189 5.60 -14.51 8.50
C TYR A 189 6.33 -15.01 7.26
N ASP A 190 7.60 -15.31 7.40
CA ASP A 190 8.44 -15.86 6.32
C ASP A 190 8.38 -15.05 5.01
N LEU A 191 8.43 -13.72 5.13
CA LEU A 191 8.53 -12.86 3.96
C LEU A 191 9.97 -12.80 3.47
N LYS A 192 10.19 -13.17 2.21
CA LYS A 192 11.49 -13.11 1.54
C LYS A 192 11.71 -11.72 0.92
N VAL A 193 11.57 -10.67 1.74
CA VAL A 193 11.68 -9.26 1.31
C VAL A 193 12.95 -8.62 1.89
N ASN A 194 13.67 -7.88 1.06
CA ASN A 194 14.97 -7.31 1.41
C ASN A 194 14.97 -5.78 1.58
N HIS A 195 13.82 -5.12 1.36
CA HIS A 195 13.67 -3.66 1.47
C HIS A 195 12.67 -3.21 2.54
N GLY A 196 12.34 -4.08 3.50
CA GLY A 196 11.48 -3.77 4.63
C GLY A 196 10.11 -4.43 4.59
N ILE A 197 9.57 -4.71 5.79
CA ILE A 197 8.19 -5.21 5.90
C ILE A 197 7.22 -4.08 5.56
N LEU A 198 7.37 -2.88 6.11
CA LEU A 198 6.77 -1.65 5.61
C LEU A 198 7.87 -0.79 4.99
N PHE A 199 7.70 -0.38 3.76
CA PHE A 199 8.61 0.55 3.08
C PHE A 199 7.85 1.82 2.66
N SER A 200 8.33 2.96 3.16
CA SER A 200 7.84 4.29 2.81
C SER A 200 8.85 5.00 1.92
N ASN A 201 8.49 5.22 0.66
CA ASN A 201 9.33 5.95 -0.29
C ASN A 201 8.91 7.42 -0.38
N GLY A 202 9.42 8.25 0.52
CA GLY A 202 9.11 9.67 0.57
C GLY A 202 7.70 10.03 1.07
N GLY A 203 6.98 9.05 1.63
CA GLY A 203 5.66 9.26 2.21
C GLY A 203 5.69 9.81 3.63
N TRP A 204 4.54 10.17 4.17
CA TRP A 204 4.36 10.62 5.54
C TRP A 204 3.01 10.24 6.13
N ASP A 205 2.84 10.41 7.46
CA ASP A 205 1.67 9.98 8.22
C ASP A 205 1.40 8.46 8.11
N LEU A 206 2.44 7.65 7.92
CA LEU A 206 2.32 6.20 7.85
C LEU A 206 2.41 5.58 9.24
N LYS A 207 1.50 4.71 9.59
CA LYS A 207 1.41 4.08 10.91
C LYS A 207 1.51 2.57 10.79
N MET A 208 2.49 2.01 11.47
CA MET A 208 2.66 0.56 11.63
C MET A 208 2.50 0.19 13.09
N LYS A 209 1.36 -0.39 13.44
CA LYS A 209 0.94 -0.55 14.85
C LYS A 209 0.38 -1.93 15.14
N ASN A 210 0.67 -2.46 16.33
CA ASN A 210 0.07 -3.68 16.85
C ASN A 210 0.22 -4.90 15.91
N ASN A 211 1.29 -4.96 15.10
CA ASN A 211 1.53 -6.08 14.20
C ASN A 211 2.44 -7.13 14.86
N ILE A 212 2.37 -8.35 14.36
CA ILE A 212 3.31 -9.43 14.67
C ILE A 212 4.17 -9.68 13.43
N ILE A 213 5.49 -9.58 13.60
CA ILE A 213 6.48 -9.70 12.53
C ILE A 213 7.45 -10.82 12.92
N ILE A 214 7.51 -11.87 12.10
CA ILE A 214 8.24 -13.08 12.43
C ILE A 214 9.33 -13.32 11.40
N GLU A 215 10.56 -13.40 11.87
CA GLU A 215 11.78 -13.68 11.10
C GLU A 215 11.97 -12.77 9.86
N PRO A 216 11.84 -11.44 10.00
CA PRO A 216 12.06 -10.56 8.88
C PRO A 216 13.52 -10.61 8.40
N LEU A 217 13.72 -10.74 7.08
CA LEU A 217 15.06 -10.70 6.48
C LEU A 217 15.68 -9.31 6.50
N SER A 218 14.85 -8.27 6.55
CA SER A 218 15.24 -6.86 6.58
C SER A 218 14.52 -6.12 7.70
N ASN A 219 14.76 -4.80 7.81
CA ASN A 219 14.10 -3.98 8.83
C ASN A 219 12.57 -4.09 8.75
N SER A 220 11.92 -4.02 9.89
CA SER A 220 10.44 -4.05 9.95
C SER A 220 9.82 -2.80 9.35
N TYR A 221 10.46 -1.64 9.52
CA TYR A 221 10.02 -0.38 8.91
C TYR A 221 11.21 0.36 8.29
N VAL A 222 11.11 0.66 7.01
CA VAL A 222 12.09 1.46 6.26
C VAL A 222 11.41 2.75 5.79
N ILE A 223 11.99 3.89 6.15
CA ILE A 223 11.50 5.21 5.79
C ILE A 223 12.57 5.90 4.95
N SER A 224 12.26 6.16 3.70
CA SER A 224 13.11 6.87 2.76
C SER A 224 12.63 8.30 2.55
N ALA A 225 13.53 9.27 2.70
CA ALA A 225 13.28 10.65 2.27
C ALA A 225 13.70 10.82 0.80
N ALA A 226 13.16 10.00 -0.08
CA ALA A 226 13.57 9.90 -1.49
C ALA A 226 13.65 11.26 -2.21
N PHE A 227 12.67 12.13 -2.00
CA PHE A 227 12.60 13.43 -2.66
C PHE A 227 13.61 14.47 -2.13
N TYR A 228 14.26 14.17 -1.01
CA TYR A 228 15.43 14.96 -0.52
C TYR A 228 16.77 14.37 -0.97
N THR A 229 16.75 13.16 -1.50
CA THR A 229 17.95 12.43 -1.88
C THR A 229 17.98 12.15 -3.38
N TRP A 230 17.76 10.92 -3.79
CA TRP A 230 17.93 10.48 -5.17
C TRP A 230 16.77 10.88 -6.11
N ALA A 231 15.56 11.10 -5.60
CA ALA A 231 14.38 11.45 -6.39
C ALA A 231 14.11 12.97 -6.49
N LYS A 232 15.07 13.82 -6.19
CA LYS A 232 14.94 15.29 -6.33
C LYS A 232 14.49 15.75 -7.71
N PRO A 233 15.02 15.22 -8.82
CA PRO A 233 14.57 15.63 -10.15
C PRO A 233 13.09 15.29 -10.38
N GLN A 234 12.65 14.11 -9.96
CA GLN A 234 11.25 13.67 -10.08
C GLN A 234 10.31 14.53 -9.24
N ALA A 235 10.75 14.94 -8.03
CA ALA A 235 9.93 15.82 -7.21
C ALA A 235 9.75 17.18 -7.88
N ALA A 236 10.76 17.76 -8.49
CA ALA A 236 10.65 19.02 -9.23
C ALA A 236 9.68 18.87 -10.42
N GLU A 237 9.76 17.75 -11.15
CA GLU A 237 8.87 17.45 -12.26
C GLU A 237 7.42 17.28 -11.82
N PHE A 238 7.18 16.55 -10.74
CA PHE A 238 5.82 16.21 -10.31
C PHE A 238 5.14 17.32 -9.52
N TYR A 239 5.88 18.02 -8.68
CA TYR A 239 5.36 19.01 -7.73
C TYR A 239 5.73 20.46 -8.04
N GLY A 240 6.63 20.70 -8.99
CA GLY A 240 6.95 22.04 -9.47
C GLY A 240 5.71 22.77 -10.04
N LYS A 241 5.84 24.05 -10.36
CA LYS A 241 4.75 24.97 -10.76
C LYS A 241 3.78 24.37 -11.79
N ASN A 242 4.28 23.59 -12.73
CA ASN A 242 3.48 22.94 -13.78
C ASN A 242 3.35 21.43 -13.55
N GLY A 243 3.81 20.94 -12.42
CA GLY A 243 3.84 19.53 -12.10
C GLY A 243 2.46 18.90 -12.02
N ILE A 244 2.37 17.66 -12.50
CA ILE A 244 1.10 16.99 -12.64
C ILE A 244 0.43 16.67 -11.30
N LEU A 245 1.23 16.26 -10.29
CA LEU A 245 0.70 15.97 -8.95
C LEU A 245 0.27 17.27 -8.25
N ARG A 246 0.98 18.38 -8.50
CA ARG A 246 0.55 19.69 -8.02
C ARG A 246 -0.83 20.06 -8.58
N LYS A 247 -1.02 19.99 -9.89
CA LYS A 247 -2.31 20.28 -10.52
C LYS A 247 -3.43 19.37 -9.99
N ARG A 248 -3.10 18.10 -9.77
CA ARG A 248 -4.03 17.15 -9.20
C ARG A 248 -4.49 17.57 -7.81
N LEU A 249 -3.57 17.94 -6.93
CA LEU A 249 -3.89 18.39 -5.58
C LEU A 249 -4.69 19.70 -5.60
N THR A 250 -4.26 20.69 -6.38
CA THR A 250 -4.82 22.07 -6.34
C THR A 250 -6.03 22.26 -7.21
N GLU A 251 -6.12 21.60 -8.38
CA GLU A 251 -7.18 21.82 -9.36
C GLU A 251 -8.24 20.72 -9.32
N SER A 252 -7.81 19.44 -9.28
CA SER A 252 -8.76 18.32 -9.34
C SER A 252 -9.35 17.98 -7.97
N ILE A 253 -8.50 17.84 -6.96
CA ILE A 253 -8.89 17.46 -5.58
C ILE A 253 -9.27 18.72 -4.77
N LYS A 254 -8.59 19.85 -5.00
CA LYS A 254 -8.72 21.07 -4.21
C LYS A 254 -8.50 20.78 -2.72
N PHE A 255 -7.34 20.20 -2.41
CA PHE A 255 -7.04 19.61 -1.10
C PHE A 255 -7.09 20.61 0.07
N ASP A 256 -7.00 21.91 -0.19
CA ASP A 256 -7.14 23.01 0.75
C ASP A 256 -8.59 23.41 1.04
N GLN A 257 -9.55 22.75 0.39
CA GLN A 257 -10.99 22.97 0.56
C GLN A 257 -11.68 21.68 1.06
N PRO A 258 -12.86 21.78 1.69
CA PRO A 258 -13.68 20.61 1.98
C PRO A 258 -14.04 19.82 0.71
N PRO A 259 -14.08 18.47 0.80
CA PRO A 259 -13.98 17.66 2.01
C PRO A 259 -12.53 17.38 2.49
N TYR A 260 -11.51 17.57 1.65
CA TYR A 260 -10.13 17.18 1.97
C TYR A 260 -9.54 17.95 3.14
N SER A 261 -9.68 19.29 3.16
CA SER A 261 -9.12 20.12 4.25
C SER A 261 -9.72 19.79 5.62
N THR A 262 -10.97 19.33 5.65
CA THR A 262 -11.65 18.91 6.88
C THR A 262 -11.27 17.49 7.28
N ARG A 263 -11.20 16.57 6.31
CA ARG A 263 -10.94 15.15 6.56
C ARG A 263 -9.46 14.87 6.80
N TYR A 264 -8.58 15.58 6.10
CA TYR A 264 -7.13 15.37 6.11
C TYR A 264 -6.35 16.66 6.37
N PRO A 265 -6.50 17.30 7.54
CA PRO A 265 -5.85 18.58 7.82
C PRO A 265 -4.32 18.49 7.79
N SER A 266 -3.72 17.31 8.01
CA SER A 266 -2.27 17.08 7.90
C SER A 266 -1.75 17.20 6.46
N LEU A 267 -2.62 17.21 5.46
CA LEU A 267 -2.27 17.44 4.06
C LEU A 267 -2.04 18.93 3.76
N LEU A 268 -2.63 19.84 4.55
CA LEU A 268 -2.53 21.28 4.30
C LEU A 268 -1.10 21.83 4.23
N PRO A 269 -0.14 21.37 5.07
CA PRO A 269 1.26 21.79 4.96
C PRO A 269 1.92 21.45 3.62
N TYR A 270 1.25 20.69 2.76
CA TYR A 270 1.71 20.44 1.40
C TYR A 270 1.78 21.71 0.55
N LEU A 271 1.03 22.75 0.91
CA LEU A 271 1.14 24.07 0.29
C LEU A 271 2.55 24.65 0.40
N ASP A 272 3.25 24.36 1.49
CA ASP A 272 4.64 24.80 1.68
C ASP A 272 5.62 24.17 0.67
N VAL A 273 5.27 23.00 0.15
CA VAL A 273 6.01 22.32 -0.93
C VAL A 273 5.76 22.99 -2.27
N ILE A 274 4.59 23.60 -2.42
CA ILE A 274 4.07 24.15 -3.67
C ILE A 274 4.51 25.61 -3.87
N VAL A 275 5.02 26.26 -2.83
CA VAL A 275 5.55 27.62 -2.90
C VAL A 275 6.92 27.60 -3.57
N GLU A 276 7.09 28.38 -4.64
CA GLU A 276 8.34 28.49 -5.38
C GLU A 276 9.55 28.74 -4.45
N GLY A 277 10.57 27.90 -4.56
CA GLY A 277 11.75 27.89 -3.69
C GLY A 277 11.60 27.16 -2.35
N LYS A 278 10.44 26.52 -2.09
CA LYS A 278 10.18 25.70 -0.90
C LYS A 278 9.67 24.29 -1.22
N GLU A 279 9.71 23.92 -2.48
CA GLU A 279 9.11 22.68 -3.02
C GLU A 279 9.57 21.41 -2.32
N TRP A 280 10.72 21.49 -1.67
CA TRP A 280 11.32 20.37 -1.00
C TRP A 280 10.94 20.22 0.48
N GLN A 281 10.55 21.30 1.14
CA GLN A 281 10.42 21.29 2.60
C GLN A 281 9.17 20.54 3.11
N GLY A 282 8.07 20.62 2.37
CA GLY A 282 6.86 19.92 2.75
C GLY A 282 6.89 18.40 2.47
N MET A 283 7.85 17.93 1.67
CA MET A 283 7.98 16.52 1.29
C MET A 283 8.86 15.71 2.27
N ARG A 284 9.11 16.24 3.45
CA ARG A 284 9.77 15.49 4.53
C ARG A 284 8.91 14.28 4.91
N SER A 285 9.54 13.13 5.00
CA SER A 285 8.91 11.93 5.54
C SER A 285 8.73 12.10 7.06
N ARG A 286 7.54 12.50 7.48
CA ARG A 286 7.21 12.89 8.86
C ARG A 286 5.86 12.32 9.31
N GLY A 287 5.56 12.44 10.60
CA GLY A 287 4.30 11.93 11.15
C GLY A 287 4.17 10.40 11.10
N ASN A 288 5.29 9.73 10.82
CA ASN A 288 5.35 8.28 10.77
C ASN A 288 5.40 7.71 12.19
N GLU A 289 4.77 6.55 12.39
CA GLU A 289 4.69 5.90 13.69
C GLU A 289 4.98 4.39 13.55
N PHE A 290 5.85 3.90 14.44
CA PHE A 290 6.12 2.48 14.62
C PHE A 290 5.91 2.14 16.09
N SER A 291 4.74 1.57 16.44
CA SER A 291 4.36 1.39 17.84
C SER A 291 3.60 0.11 18.12
N GLY A 292 3.82 -0.44 19.30
CA GLY A 292 3.10 -1.62 19.78
C GLY A 292 3.31 -2.88 18.93
N ASN A 293 4.38 -2.99 18.16
CA ASN A 293 4.64 -4.15 17.32
C ASN A 293 5.46 -5.20 18.07
N VAL A 294 5.20 -6.47 17.78
CA VAL A 294 5.97 -7.63 18.25
C VAL A 294 6.86 -8.10 17.11
N ILE A 295 8.17 -8.15 17.33
CA ILE A 295 9.15 -8.57 16.35
C ILE A 295 9.89 -9.81 16.90
N ILE A 296 9.83 -10.91 16.18
CA ILE A 296 10.53 -12.15 16.53
C ILE A 296 11.67 -12.35 15.52
N GLY A 297 12.90 -12.34 16.00
CA GLY A 297 14.09 -12.42 15.15
C GLY A 297 14.36 -11.12 14.38
N GLY A 298 15.06 -11.25 13.24
CA GLY A 298 15.39 -10.13 12.36
C GLY A 298 16.52 -9.21 12.88
N PRO A 299 16.70 -8.05 12.25
CA PRO A 299 17.69 -7.06 12.61
C PRO A 299 17.49 -6.48 14.02
N GLU A 300 18.58 -6.17 14.72
CA GLU A 300 18.53 -5.55 16.06
C GLU A 300 17.83 -4.18 16.06
N GLN A 301 17.96 -3.44 14.96
CA GLN A 301 17.24 -2.19 14.76
C GLN A 301 16.07 -2.45 13.80
N PRO A 302 14.84 -2.52 14.27
CA PRO A 302 13.70 -2.80 13.42
C PRO A 302 13.34 -1.65 12.48
N VAL A 303 13.74 -0.42 12.79
CA VAL A 303 13.48 0.77 11.96
C VAL A 303 14.76 1.24 11.29
N LYS A 304 14.67 1.59 10.00
CA LYS A 304 15.75 2.17 9.21
C LYS A 304 15.30 3.49 8.59
N LEU A 305 16.01 4.57 8.90
CA LEU A 305 15.81 5.88 8.32
C LEU A 305 16.82 6.11 7.18
N MET A 306 16.34 6.45 5.99
CA MET A 306 17.14 6.74 4.81
C MET A 306 16.88 8.19 4.37
N GLY A 307 17.83 9.08 4.63
CA GLY A 307 17.69 10.51 4.29
C GLY A 307 17.96 11.46 5.44
N GLY A 308 18.57 10.96 6.52
CA GLY A 308 18.99 11.79 7.65
C GLY A 308 17.82 12.49 8.34
N GLU A 309 17.95 13.78 8.61
CA GLU A 309 16.93 14.61 9.29
C GLU A 309 15.59 14.75 8.52
N PHE A 310 15.56 14.36 7.24
CA PHE A 310 14.37 14.45 6.40
C PHE A 310 13.44 13.24 6.52
N ALA A 311 13.89 12.18 7.20
CA ALA A 311 13.09 11.00 7.48
C ALA A 311 12.95 10.84 8.99
N THR A 312 11.72 10.89 9.50
CA THR A 312 11.44 10.78 10.94
C THR A 312 10.30 9.82 11.24
N THR A 313 10.38 9.19 12.40
CA THR A 313 9.31 8.34 12.96
C THR A 313 9.28 8.45 14.47
N THR A 314 8.13 8.17 15.04
CA THR A 314 7.96 7.95 16.47
C THR A 314 7.96 6.45 16.74
N GLU A 315 8.79 6.01 17.66
CA GLU A 315 8.90 4.60 18.07
C GLU A 315 8.45 4.46 19.53
N ASN A 316 7.40 3.67 19.76
CA ASN A 316 6.87 3.48 21.13
C ASN A 316 6.42 2.03 21.35
N ASN A 317 6.71 1.50 22.53
CA ASN A 317 6.16 0.24 23.04
C ASN A 317 6.29 -0.95 22.08
N ASN A 318 7.37 -1.04 21.29
CA ASN A 318 7.65 -2.21 20.48
C ASN A 318 8.41 -3.25 21.31
N PHE A 319 8.17 -4.52 21.06
CA PHE A 319 8.84 -5.62 21.73
C PHE A 319 9.54 -6.53 20.72
N SER A 320 10.85 -6.63 20.83
CA SER A 320 11.69 -7.52 20.01
C SER A 320 12.23 -8.67 20.85
N THR A 321 12.16 -9.88 20.33
CA THR A 321 12.68 -11.09 20.96
C THR A 321 13.23 -12.07 19.92
N LYS A 322 14.10 -13.00 20.35
CA LYS A 322 14.54 -14.14 19.54
C LYS A 322 13.78 -15.43 19.90
N GLU A 323 12.99 -15.38 20.95
CA GLU A 323 12.26 -16.53 21.48
C GLU A 323 10.76 -16.42 21.16
N ASP A 324 10.06 -17.56 21.21
CA ASP A 324 8.61 -17.61 21.10
C ASP A 324 7.97 -16.76 22.22
N PRO A 325 7.26 -15.70 21.91
CA PRO A 325 6.66 -14.84 22.92
C PRO A 325 5.41 -15.43 23.58
N GLY A 326 5.07 -16.66 23.30
CA GLY A 326 3.90 -17.35 23.83
C GLY A 326 2.79 -17.55 22.80
N PHE A 327 3.14 -17.95 21.58
CA PHE A 327 2.16 -18.38 20.58
C PHE A 327 1.48 -19.70 20.95
N VAL A 328 0.26 -19.89 20.47
CA VAL A 328 -0.49 -21.14 20.68
C VAL A 328 0.25 -22.33 20.06
N ASP A 329 0.66 -22.23 18.82
CA ASP A 329 1.48 -23.24 18.14
C ASP A 329 2.26 -22.65 16.96
N MET A 330 3.39 -22.02 17.24
CA MET A 330 4.23 -21.40 16.22
C MET A 330 4.67 -22.38 15.11
N LYS A 331 4.91 -23.64 15.47
CA LYS A 331 5.36 -24.68 14.52
C LYS A 331 4.29 -25.02 13.47
N LYS A 332 3.03 -24.83 13.80
CA LYS A 332 1.90 -25.03 12.89
C LYS A 332 1.37 -23.73 12.27
N GLY A 333 2.11 -22.63 12.44
CA GLY A 333 1.69 -21.33 11.92
C GLY A 333 0.50 -20.70 12.69
N ASN A 334 0.23 -21.18 13.92
CA ASN A 334 -0.78 -20.55 14.77
C ASN A 334 -0.11 -19.51 15.66
N PHE A 335 -0.15 -18.27 15.19
CA PHE A 335 0.47 -17.10 15.84
C PHE A 335 -0.49 -16.37 16.80
N MET A 336 -1.63 -16.94 17.14
CA MET A 336 -2.45 -16.43 18.24
C MET A 336 -1.65 -16.45 19.54
N LEU A 337 -1.72 -15.37 20.29
CA LEU A 337 -1.04 -15.29 21.58
C LEU A 337 -1.85 -16.00 22.67
N LYS A 338 -1.18 -16.80 23.49
CA LYS A 338 -1.77 -17.34 24.72
C LYS A 338 -2.09 -16.22 25.69
N SER A 339 -3.07 -16.38 26.54
CA SER A 339 -3.48 -15.37 27.53
C SER A 339 -2.35 -14.96 28.50
N ASN A 340 -1.37 -15.81 28.70
CA ASN A 340 -0.18 -15.56 29.52
C ASN A 340 1.06 -15.18 28.70
N SER A 341 0.92 -14.78 27.45
CA SER A 341 2.02 -14.31 26.61
C SER A 341 2.72 -13.12 27.25
N ILE A 342 4.06 -13.14 27.18
CA ILE A 342 4.91 -12.03 27.64
C ILE A 342 4.63 -10.72 26.89
N VAL A 343 4.04 -10.78 25.71
CA VAL A 343 3.67 -9.61 24.92
C VAL A 343 2.77 -8.66 25.70
N PHE A 344 1.78 -9.17 26.44
CA PHE A 344 0.84 -8.33 27.19
C PHE A 344 1.49 -7.61 28.38
N GLU A 345 2.61 -8.14 28.89
CA GLU A 345 3.43 -7.43 29.87
C GLU A 345 4.31 -6.36 29.22
N LYS A 346 4.96 -6.72 28.09
CA LYS A 346 5.93 -5.86 27.39
C LYS A 346 5.29 -4.74 26.60
N ILE A 347 4.08 -4.96 26.10
CA ILE A 347 3.28 -3.98 25.36
C ILE A 347 1.93 -3.82 26.04
N PRO A 348 1.83 -3.01 27.11
CA PRO A 348 0.55 -2.73 27.75
C PRO A 348 -0.44 -2.17 26.72
N GLY A 349 -1.60 -2.83 26.56
CA GLY A 349 -2.61 -2.46 25.58
C GLY A 349 -2.44 -3.09 24.20
N PHE A 350 -1.56 -4.10 24.05
CA PHE A 350 -1.53 -4.90 22.83
C PHE A 350 -2.88 -5.58 22.62
N GLU A 351 -3.48 -5.33 21.47
CA GLU A 351 -4.75 -5.96 21.10
C GLU A 351 -4.50 -7.30 20.41
N PRO A 352 -5.06 -8.40 20.92
CA PRO A 352 -4.94 -9.70 20.26
C PRO A 352 -5.39 -9.62 18.80
N ILE A 353 -4.60 -10.21 17.92
CA ILE A 353 -4.94 -10.29 16.49
C ILE A 353 -5.91 -11.47 16.32
N PRO A 354 -7.10 -11.24 15.73
CA PRO A 354 -8.14 -12.24 15.61
C PRO A 354 -7.80 -13.36 14.63
#